data_f3521cc15bc33d66d1bc6d1e04bd8102
#
_entry.id   f3521cc15bc33d66d1bc6d1e04bd8102
#
_cell.length_a   1.000
_cell.length_b   1.000
_cell.length_c   1.000
_cell.angle_alpha   90.00
_cell.angle_beta   90.00
_cell.angle_gamma   90.00
#
_symmetry.space_group_name_H-M   'P 1'
#
loop_
_entity.id
_entity.type
_entity.pdbx_description
1 polymer ?
#
loop_
_entity_poly.entity_id
_entity_poly.type
_entity_poly.pdbx_seq_one_letter_code
_entity_poly.pdbx_strand_id
1 'polypeptide(L)'
;SVGDACCYVSLSADGESVALASTNSSGSNNLTGSGQARVFNWDGTRWKLKGSKIDGEAAGDRSGLWGSSHISSDGLSLAIGARENDGNGDNSGHVRVYGWINDDWTQKGEDIDGEAAGDLSGNSVSLSSDGNLVAIGALGNDGAGDGAGHVRVYSWSNVTSSWSQRG
;
A
#
# COMPACT_ATOMS: atom_id res chain seq x y z
N SER A 1 5.13 19.54 -8.54
CA SER A 1 4.87 20.50 -7.47
C SER A 1 6.05 20.54 -6.52
N VAL A 2 6.33 21.72 -5.98
CA VAL A 2 7.40 21.92 -5.01
C VAL A 2 6.96 21.24 -3.71
N GLY A 3 7.62 20.15 -3.31
CA GLY A 3 7.37 19.50 -2.02
C GLY A 3 7.04 18.00 -2.06
N ASP A 4 6.91 17.38 -3.24
CA ASP A 4 6.78 15.92 -3.31
C ASP A 4 8.13 15.29 -2.92
N ALA A 5 8.35 15.07 -1.62
CA ALA A 5 9.47 14.28 -1.18
C ALA A 5 9.30 12.86 -1.75
N CYS A 6 10.05 12.55 -2.76
CA CYS A 6 10.12 11.23 -3.38
C CYS A 6 11.09 10.36 -2.56
N CYS A 7 11.05 9.11 -2.53
CA CYS A 7 10.24 8.12 -3.18
C CYS A 7 10.70 6.77 -2.67
N TYR A 8 9.77 5.99 -2.33
CA TYR A 8 10.03 4.56 -2.25
C TYR A 8 9.61 3.95 -3.58
N VAL A 9 10.36 2.96 -4.03
CA VAL A 9 10.17 2.36 -5.34
C VAL A 9 10.05 0.85 -5.21
N SER A 10 9.18 0.26 -6.02
CA SER A 10 9.06 -1.18 -6.17
C SER A 10 8.94 -1.50 -7.65
N LEU A 11 9.65 -2.52 -8.12
CA LEU A 11 9.77 -2.88 -9.53
C LEU A 11 9.16 -4.27 -9.76
N SER A 12 8.40 -4.45 -10.85
CA SER A 12 7.95 -5.78 -11.30
C SER A 12 9.12 -6.66 -11.71
N ALA A 13 8.91 -7.98 -11.76
CA ALA A 13 10.00 -8.93 -12.05
C ALA A 13 10.58 -8.80 -13.47
N ASP A 14 9.78 -8.35 -14.42
CA ASP A 14 10.20 -8.07 -15.80
C ASP A 14 10.91 -6.70 -15.95
N GLY A 15 10.84 -5.85 -14.93
CA GLY A 15 11.38 -4.50 -14.95
C GLY A 15 10.54 -3.49 -15.75
N GLU A 16 9.34 -3.86 -16.20
CA GLU A 16 8.51 -3.02 -17.06
C GLU A 16 7.49 -2.17 -16.30
N SER A 17 7.21 -2.49 -15.03
CA SER A 17 6.34 -1.68 -14.17
C SER A 17 7.07 -1.21 -12.92
N VAL A 18 6.97 0.08 -12.59
CA VAL A 18 7.54 0.67 -11.38
C VAL A 18 6.48 1.43 -10.59
N ALA A 19 6.33 1.08 -9.32
CA ALA A 19 5.51 1.82 -8.37
C ALA A 19 6.37 2.83 -7.61
N LEU A 20 5.87 4.05 -7.48
CA LEU A 20 6.49 5.14 -6.73
C LEU A 20 5.50 5.61 -5.65
N ALA A 21 5.95 5.77 -4.42
CA ALA A 21 5.14 6.36 -3.35
C ALA A 21 5.77 7.67 -2.84
N SER A 22 4.95 8.69 -2.64
CA SER A 22 5.32 10.02 -2.14
C SER A 22 4.48 10.36 -0.91
N THR A 23 5.10 10.34 0.25
CA THR A 23 4.42 10.41 1.55
C THR A 23 3.95 11.81 1.95
N ASN A 24 4.65 12.84 1.48
CA ASN A 24 4.30 14.23 1.77
C ASN A 24 3.38 14.86 0.72
N SER A 25 2.94 14.06 -0.25
CA SER A 25 1.96 14.52 -1.23
C SER A 25 0.62 14.79 -0.55
N SER A 26 -0.04 15.86 -0.95
CA SER A 26 -1.42 16.14 -0.54
C SER A 26 -2.44 15.45 -1.47
N GLY A 27 -1.95 14.63 -2.40
CA GLY A 27 -2.80 13.96 -3.37
C GLY A 27 -3.55 14.92 -4.30
N SER A 28 -4.49 14.39 -5.04
CA SER A 28 -5.39 15.17 -5.90
C SER A 28 -6.52 15.83 -5.10
N ASN A 29 -6.76 15.37 -3.88
CA ASN A 29 -7.79 15.82 -2.95
C ASN A 29 -7.34 16.93 -1.98
N ASN A 30 -6.08 17.38 -2.09
CA ASN A 30 -5.46 18.42 -1.23
C ASN A 30 -5.40 18.06 0.27
N LEU A 31 -5.40 16.79 0.63
CA LEU A 31 -5.24 16.33 2.02
C LEU A 31 -3.75 16.33 2.39
N THR A 32 -3.33 17.27 3.22
CA THR A 32 -1.92 17.45 3.58
C THR A 32 -1.33 16.19 4.18
N GLY A 33 -0.25 15.66 3.53
CA GLY A 33 0.43 14.49 4.02
C GLY A 33 -0.37 13.20 3.93
N SER A 34 -1.42 13.13 3.11
CA SER A 34 -2.16 11.87 2.89
C SER A 34 -1.29 10.80 2.22
N GLY A 35 -0.30 11.23 1.46
CA GLY A 35 0.50 10.36 0.59
C GLY A 35 -0.16 10.10 -0.76
N GLN A 36 0.62 9.62 -1.71
CA GLN A 36 0.15 9.27 -3.04
C GLN A 36 1.06 8.19 -3.64
N ALA A 37 0.47 7.21 -4.33
CA ALA A 37 1.21 6.26 -5.15
C ALA A 37 0.92 6.48 -6.65
N ARG A 38 1.91 6.17 -7.47
CA ARG A 38 1.85 6.21 -8.94
C ARG A 38 2.57 5.00 -9.49
N VAL A 39 2.00 4.40 -10.51
CA VAL A 39 2.67 3.31 -11.25
C VAL A 39 3.01 3.79 -12.65
N PHE A 40 4.18 3.45 -13.12
CA PHE A 40 4.61 3.73 -14.48
C PHE A 40 4.94 2.42 -15.17
N ASN A 41 4.64 2.37 -16.47
CA ASN A 41 4.99 1.25 -17.33
C ASN A 41 5.96 1.70 -18.43
N TRP A 42 6.94 0.85 -18.73
CA TRP A 42 7.86 1.06 -19.84
C TRP A 42 7.20 0.67 -21.16
N ASP A 43 7.17 1.58 -22.15
CA ASP A 43 6.56 1.31 -23.46
C ASP A 43 7.56 0.91 -24.54
N GLY A 44 8.79 0.60 -24.14
CA GLY A 44 9.92 0.32 -25.04
C GLY A 44 10.76 1.56 -25.35
N THR A 45 10.29 2.77 -25.04
CA THR A 45 10.99 4.03 -25.32
C THR A 45 11.01 4.98 -24.12
N ARG A 46 9.98 4.97 -23.29
CA ARG A 46 9.83 5.86 -22.12
C ARG A 46 8.89 5.27 -21.09
N TRP A 47 8.99 5.77 -19.86
CA TRP A 47 8.04 5.49 -18.78
C TRP A 47 6.75 6.30 -18.98
N LYS A 48 5.61 5.64 -18.97
CA LYS A 48 4.26 6.23 -19.01
C LYS A 48 3.51 5.92 -17.74
N LEU A 49 2.73 6.88 -17.26
CA LEU A 49 1.84 6.64 -16.12
C LEU A 49 0.85 5.52 -16.49
N LYS A 50 0.74 4.52 -15.61
CA LYS A 50 -0.15 3.36 -15.75
C LYS A 50 -1.38 3.59 -14.85
N GLY A 51 -2.49 3.97 -15.47
CA GLY A 51 -3.75 4.27 -14.77
C GLY A 51 -3.72 5.58 -13.97
N SER A 52 -4.70 5.72 -13.11
CA SER A 52 -4.86 6.87 -12.23
C SER A 52 -3.85 6.85 -11.09
N LYS A 53 -3.64 8.02 -10.48
CA LYS A 53 -2.89 8.14 -9.23
C LYS A 53 -3.75 7.59 -8.09
N ILE A 54 -3.10 7.00 -7.11
CA ILE A 54 -3.76 6.46 -5.91
C ILE A 54 -3.43 7.38 -4.75
N ASP A 55 -4.42 8.10 -4.27
CA ASP A 55 -4.27 9.04 -3.16
C ASP A 55 -4.51 8.36 -1.80
N GLY A 56 -3.85 8.85 -0.76
CA GLY A 56 -4.16 8.51 0.63
C GLY A 56 -5.55 9.05 1.01
N GLU A 57 -6.18 8.46 2.02
CA GLU A 57 -7.58 8.72 2.38
C GLU A 57 -7.74 9.96 3.24
N ALA A 58 -6.90 10.12 4.24
CA ALA A 58 -6.99 11.23 5.17
C ALA A 58 -5.68 11.99 5.28
N ALA A 59 -5.78 13.22 5.78
CA ALA A 59 -4.60 14.05 6.04
C ALA A 59 -3.75 13.39 7.14
N GLY A 60 -2.45 13.27 6.90
CA GLY A 60 -1.54 12.70 7.87
C GLY A 60 -1.28 11.19 7.73
N ASP A 61 -2.10 10.45 7.00
CA ASP A 61 -1.98 8.98 6.84
C ASP A 61 -0.63 8.52 6.27
N ARG A 62 0.01 9.40 5.50
CA ARG A 62 1.32 9.18 4.89
C ARG A 62 1.41 7.87 4.10
N SER A 63 0.39 7.59 3.32
CA SER A 63 0.29 6.40 2.47
C SER A 63 1.56 6.20 1.64
N GLY A 64 2.16 5.00 1.73
CA GLY A 64 3.44 4.68 1.08
C GLY A 64 4.71 5.11 1.84
N LEU A 65 4.61 5.48 3.13
CA LEU A 65 5.76 5.89 3.95
C LEU A 65 6.79 4.75 4.13
N TRP A 66 8.08 5.07 4.02
CA TRP A 66 9.22 4.21 4.32
C TRP A 66 9.23 2.84 3.60
N GLY A 67 8.77 2.81 2.34
CA GLY A 67 8.78 1.58 1.56
C GLY A 67 7.58 0.68 1.78
N SER A 68 6.52 1.21 2.39
CA SER A 68 5.26 0.50 2.55
C SER A 68 4.44 0.45 1.25
N SER A 69 5.10 0.23 0.12
CA SER A 69 4.45 -0.03 -1.16
C SER A 69 5.18 -1.14 -1.92
N HIS A 70 4.43 -2.11 -2.44
CA HIS A 70 5.00 -3.24 -3.16
C HIS A 70 4.12 -3.58 -4.37
N ILE A 71 4.75 -3.63 -5.56
CA ILE A 71 4.10 -4.12 -6.79
C ILE A 71 4.38 -5.62 -6.95
N SER A 72 3.38 -6.39 -7.38
CA SER A 72 3.54 -7.82 -7.67
C SER A 72 4.51 -8.07 -8.83
N SER A 73 5.03 -9.30 -8.93
CA SER A 73 6.00 -9.65 -9.97
C SER A 73 5.44 -9.46 -11.39
N ASP A 74 4.14 -9.67 -11.56
CA ASP A 74 3.44 -9.49 -12.85
C ASP A 74 3.06 -8.02 -13.15
N GLY A 75 3.31 -7.09 -12.21
CA GLY A 75 2.98 -5.68 -12.36
C GLY A 75 1.47 -5.37 -12.34
N LEU A 76 0.62 -6.30 -11.88
CA LEU A 76 -0.84 -6.20 -11.95
C LEU A 76 -1.51 -6.02 -10.58
N SER A 77 -0.77 -6.11 -9.48
CA SER A 77 -1.26 -5.82 -8.13
C SER A 77 -0.30 -4.88 -7.39
N LEU A 78 -0.84 -3.99 -6.57
CA LEU A 78 -0.09 -3.02 -5.79
C LEU A 78 -0.63 -2.98 -4.36
N ALA A 79 0.21 -3.22 -3.36
CA ALA A 79 -0.12 -2.99 -1.95
C ALA A 79 0.48 -1.67 -1.48
N ILE A 80 -0.26 -0.92 -0.69
CA ILE A 80 0.15 0.36 -0.12
C ILE A 80 -0.25 0.39 1.34
N GLY A 81 0.72 0.54 2.24
CA GLY A 81 0.50 0.74 3.67
C GLY A 81 0.40 2.23 4.01
N ALA A 82 -0.46 2.54 4.96
CA ALA A 82 -0.63 3.85 5.57
C ALA A 82 -0.62 3.67 7.10
N ARG A 83 0.58 3.56 7.67
CA ARG A 83 0.79 3.17 9.06
C ARG A 83 0.26 4.21 10.08
N GLU A 84 0.07 5.44 9.66
CA GLU A 84 -0.45 6.52 10.50
C GLU A 84 -1.95 6.74 10.27
N ASN A 85 -2.64 5.82 9.57
CA ASN A 85 -4.09 5.87 9.41
C ASN A 85 -4.80 5.54 10.74
N ASP A 86 -5.91 6.26 11.01
CA ASP A 86 -6.66 6.21 12.26
C ASP A 86 -7.97 5.38 12.16
N GLY A 87 -8.15 4.61 11.08
CA GLY A 87 -9.41 3.91 10.78
C GLY A 87 -9.90 2.98 11.89
N ASN A 88 -9.01 2.31 12.61
CA ASN A 88 -9.33 1.45 13.76
C ASN A 88 -8.67 1.93 15.06
N GLY A 89 -8.43 3.23 15.18
CA GLY A 89 -7.80 3.87 16.33
C GLY A 89 -6.57 4.69 15.93
N ASP A 90 -6.15 5.60 16.79
CA ASP A 90 -5.04 6.51 16.56
C ASP A 90 -3.77 5.75 16.14
N ASN A 91 -3.28 6.00 14.91
CA ASN A 91 -2.15 5.30 14.30
C ASN A 91 -2.27 3.76 14.33
N SER A 92 -3.47 3.20 14.20
CA SER A 92 -3.64 1.74 14.06
C SER A 92 -2.98 1.26 12.75
N GLY A 93 -3.01 2.10 11.74
CA GLY A 93 -2.53 1.83 10.40
C GLY A 93 -3.43 0.89 9.60
N HIS A 94 -3.27 0.90 8.28
CA HIS A 94 -3.94 -0.03 7.39
C HIS A 94 -3.09 -0.37 6.14
N VAL A 95 -3.56 -1.33 5.37
CA VAL A 95 -3.05 -1.64 4.02
C VAL A 95 -4.20 -1.71 3.04
N ARG A 96 -4.05 -1.02 1.90
CA ARG A 96 -4.93 -1.15 0.74
C ARG A 96 -4.21 -1.89 -0.38
N VAL A 97 -4.90 -2.84 -0.98
CA VAL A 97 -4.39 -3.58 -2.14
C VAL A 97 -5.21 -3.22 -3.37
N TYR A 98 -4.54 -2.97 -4.48
CA TYR A 98 -5.14 -2.61 -5.76
C TYR A 98 -4.83 -3.66 -6.80
N GLY A 99 -5.78 -3.93 -7.71
CA GLY A 99 -5.60 -4.72 -8.91
C GLY A 99 -5.70 -3.86 -10.16
N TRP A 100 -4.98 -4.22 -11.22
CA TRP A 100 -5.09 -3.59 -12.53
C TRP A 100 -6.30 -4.17 -13.27
N ILE A 101 -7.41 -3.41 -13.33
CA ILE A 101 -8.69 -3.85 -13.87
C ILE A 101 -9.24 -2.76 -14.79
N ASN A 102 -9.64 -3.13 -16.01
CA ASN A 102 -10.23 -2.20 -16.98
C ASN A 102 -9.38 -0.94 -17.22
N ASP A 103 -8.07 -1.13 -17.38
CA ASP A 103 -7.09 -0.08 -17.63
C ASP A 103 -6.97 0.97 -16.51
N ASP A 104 -7.31 0.61 -15.27
CA ASP A 104 -7.08 1.45 -14.10
C ASP A 104 -6.83 0.63 -12.82
N TRP A 105 -6.32 1.30 -11.77
CA TRP A 105 -6.12 0.73 -10.44
C TRP A 105 -7.42 0.72 -9.66
N THR A 106 -7.95 -0.45 -9.37
CA THR A 106 -9.17 -0.65 -8.59
C THR A 106 -8.83 -1.33 -7.28
N GLN A 107 -9.35 -0.84 -6.16
CA GLN A 107 -9.12 -1.45 -4.87
C GLN A 107 -9.66 -2.88 -4.83
N LYS A 108 -8.87 -3.79 -4.31
CA LYS A 108 -9.12 -5.22 -4.24
C LYS A 108 -9.57 -5.59 -2.82
N GLY A 109 -10.88 -5.57 -2.61
CA GLY A 109 -11.52 -5.77 -1.30
C GLY A 109 -11.53 -4.52 -0.42
N GLU A 110 -11.88 -4.73 0.85
CA GLU A 110 -11.86 -3.70 1.89
C GLU A 110 -10.44 -3.45 2.40
N ASP A 111 -10.26 -2.41 3.19
CA ASP A 111 -9.02 -2.11 3.88
C ASP A 111 -8.64 -3.24 4.84
N ILE A 112 -7.34 -3.47 4.99
CA ILE A 112 -6.81 -4.41 5.97
C ILE A 112 -6.26 -3.58 7.14
N ASP A 113 -7.11 -3.36 8.13
CA ASP A 113 -6.81 -2.49 9.27
C ASP A 113 -5.85 -3.12 10.29
N GLY A 114 -5.14 -2.27 11.01
CA GLY A 114 -4.46 -2.61 12.25
C GLY A 114 -5.45 -3.08 13.32
N GLU A 115 -4.99 -3.87 14.28
CA GLU A 115 -5.85 -4.47 15.30
C GLU A 115 -6.20 -3.48 16.43
N ALA A 116 -5.26 -2.58 16.75
CA ALA A 116 -5.40 -1.60 17.82
C ALA A 116 -4.68 -0.30 17.51
N ALA A 117 -5.03 0.74 18.25
CA ALA A 117 -4.32 2.02 18.22
C ALA A 117 -2.83 1.82 18.56
N GLY A 118 -1.96 2.49 17.78
CA GLY A 118 -0.51 2.41 17.96
C GLY A 118 0.17 1.24 17.27
N ASP A 119 -0.57 0.31 16.67
CA ASP A 119 0.00 -0.88 16.00
C ASP A 119 0.89 -0.53 14.81
N LEU A 120 0.63 0.59 14.14
CA LEU A 120 1.34 1.03 12.95
C LEU A 120 1.33 -0.03 11.83
N SER A 121 0.19 -0.70 11.66
CA SER A 121 -0.02 -1.71 10.61
C SER A 121 0.21 -1.12 9.23
N GLY A 122 0.85 -1.87 8.33
CA GLY A 122 1.26 -1.33 7.03
C GLY A 122 2.59 -0.57 7.07
N ASN A 123 3.35 -0.63 8.18
CA ASN A 123 4.72 -0.10 8.23
C ASN A 123 5.62 -0.77 7.19
N SER A 124 5.38 -2.03 6.87
CA SER A 124 5.98 -2.74 5.75
C SER A 124 4.95 -3.65 5.09
N VAL A 125 5.05 -3.81 3.77
CA VAL A 125 4.16 -4.66 2.97
C VAL A 125 4.96 -5.46 1.96
N SER A 126 4.50 -6.68 1.68
CA SER A 126 5.04 -7.50 0.59
C SER A 126 3.92 -8.32 -0.05
N LEU A 127 3.89 -8.34 -1.39
CA LEU A 127 2.97 -9.15 -2.18
C LEU A 127 3.65 -10.42 -2.71
N SER A 128 2.88 -11.49 -2.87
CA SER A 128 3.28 -12.62 -3.71
C SER A 128 3.38 -12.22 -5.18
N SER A 129 4.00 -13.09 -5.98
CA SER A 129 4.23 -12.84 -7.40
C SER A 129 2.94 -12.54 -8.19
N ASP A 130 1.84 -13.16 -7.80
CA ASP A 130 0.50 -13.04 -8.40
C ASP A 130 -0.42 -12.03 -7.69
N GLY A 131 0.08 -11.34 -6.64
CA GLY A 131 -0.68 -10.38 -5.86
C GLY A 131 -1.88 -10.96 -5.08
N ASN A 132 -1.89 -12.28 -4.81
CA ASN A 132 -2.96 -12.95 -4.06
C ASN A 132 -2.62 -13.25 -2.60
N LEU A 133 -1.38 -13.01 -2.19
CA LEU A 133 -0.96 -12.99 -0.78
C LEU A 133 -0.34 -11.63 -0.46
N VAL A 134 -0.65 -11.11 0.71
CA VAL A 134 0.01 -9.91 1.25
C VAL A 134 0.48 -10.20 2.67
N ALA A 135 1.75 -9.89 2.93
CA ALA A 135 2.32 -9.87 4.27
C ALA A 135 2.40 -8.41 4.75
N ILE A 136 1.98 -8.16 5.97
CA ILE A 136 1.84 -6.83 6.57
C ILE A 136 2.54 -6.81 7.91
N GLY A 137 3.49 -5.91 8.07
CA GLY A 137 4.17 -5.65 9.34
C GLY A 137 3.50 -4.54 10.14
N ALA A 138 3.30 -4.78 11.42
CA ALA A 138 2.79 -3.83 12.42
C ALA A 138 3.81 -3.72 13.55
N LEU A 139 4.69 -2.72 13.47
CA LEU A 139 5.87 -2.65 14.36
C LEU A 139 5.55 -2.27 15.80
N GLY A 140 4.40 -1.61 16.04
CA GLY A 140 3.96 -1.17 17.35
C GLY A 140 2.99 -2.15 18.03
N ASN A 141 2.66 -3.30 17.40
CA ASN A 141 1.70 -4.23 18.00
C ASN A 141 2.21 -4.84 19.29
N ASP A 142 1.35 -4.82 20.34
CA ASP A 142 1.67 -5.23 21.71
C ASP A 142 1.22 -6.66 22.05
N GLY A 143 0.73 -7.42 21.07
CA GLY A 143 0.14 -8.76 21.31
C GLY A 143 1.08 -9.78 21.96
N ALA A 144 2.40 -9.64 21.77
CA ALA A 144 3.41 -10.48 22.40
C ALA A 144 4.22 -9.74 23.50
N GLY A 145 3.92 -8.47 23.76
CA GLY A 145 4.60 -7.58 24.70
C GLY A 145 4.72 -6.17 24.14
N ASP A 146 5.05 -5.21 24.98
CA ASP A 146 5.15 -3.79 24.64
C ASP A 146 6.09 -3.57 23.45
N GLY A 147 5.57 -3.05 22.33
CA GLY A 147 6.29 -2.81 21.09
C GLY A 147 6.94 -4.05 20.46
N ALA A 148 6.40 -5.25 20.73
CA ALA A 148 6.99 -6.49 20.20
C ALA A 148 6.87 -6.58 18.67
N GLY A 149 5.86 -5.95 18.11
CA GLY A 149 5.51 -6.01 16.71
C GLY A 149 5.04 -7.39 16.25
N HIS A 150 4.38 -7.43 15.11
CA HIS A 150 4.03 -8.70 14.47
C HIS A 150 3.96 -8.58 12.94
N VAL A 151 3.79 -9.72 12.28
CA VAL A 151 3.49 -9.81 10.85
C VAL A 151 2.23 -10.65 10.66
N ARG A 152 1.26 -10.11 9.92
CA ARG A 152 0.06 -10.83 9.48
C ARG A 152 0.14 -11.11 7.99
N VAL A 153 -0.31 -12.30 7.59
CA VAL A 153 -0.38 -12.69 6.17
C VAL A 153 -1.84 -12.89 5.80
N TYR A 154 -2.26 -12.30 4.69
CA TYR A 154 -3.61 -12.42 4.16
C TYR A 154 -3.60 -13.05 2.78
N SER A 155 -4.66 -13.80 2.49
CA SER A 155 -4.93 -14.39 1.17
C SER A 155 -6.20 -13.80 0.57
N TRP A 156 -6.14 -13.53 -0.72
CA TRP A 156 -7.28 -13.08 -1.51
C TRP A 156 -8.17 -14.25 -1.94
N SER A 157 -9.47 -14.09 -1.82
CA SER A 157 -10.48 -15.02 -2.36
C SER A 157 -11.27 -14.36 -3.48
N ASN A 158 -11.14 -14.88 -4.69
CA ASN A 158 -11.96 -14.44 -5.83
C ASN A 158 -13.46 -14.81 -5.68
N VAL A 159 -13.78 -15.77 -4.81
CA VAL A 159 -15.15 -16.21 -4.56
C VAL A 159 -15.90 -15.22 -3.69
N THR A 160 -15.26 -14.76 -2.63
CA THR A 160 -15.85 -13.81 -1.67
C THR A 160 -15.46 -12.36 -1.93
N SER A 161 -14.51 -12.12 -2.86
CA SER A 161 -13.91 -10.81 -3.12
C SER A 161 -13.40 -10.13 -1.83
N SER A 162 -12.71 -10.89 -1.00
CA SER A 162 -12.22 -10.42 0.30
C SER A 162 -10.85 -10.99 0.66
N TRP A 163 -10.15 -10.28 1.52
CA TRP A 163 -8.93 -10.72 2.17
C TRP A 163 -9.26 -11.51 3.44
N SER A 164 -8.59 -12.61 3.67
CA SER A 164 -8.70 -13.41 4.89
C SER A 164 -7.31 -13.71 5.46
N GLN A 165 -7.16 -13.56 6.77
CA GLN A 165 -5.91 -13.85 7.46
C GLN A 165 -5.58 -15.34 7.38
N ARG A 166 -4.30 -15.65 7.22
CA ARG A 166 -3.74 -17.02 7.23
C ARG A 166 -2.93 -17.23 8.51
N GLY A 167 -3.41 -18.11 9.36
CA GLY A 167 -2.80 -18.43 10.65
C GLY A 167 -3.29 -17.58 11.79
#